data_b73f760be7fb18bc7f5dcffb7c09625b
#
_entry.id   b73f760be7fb18bc7f5dcffb7c09625b
#
_cell.length_a   1.000
_cell.length_b   1.000
_cell.length_c   1.000
_cell.angle_alpha   90.00
_cell.angle_beta   90.00
_cell.angle_gamma   90.00
#
_symmetry.space_group_name_H-M   'P 1'
#
loop_
_entity.id
_entity.type
_entity.pdbx_description
1 polymer ?
#
loop_
_entity_poly.entity_id
_entity_poly.type
_entity_poly.pdbx_seq_one_letter_code
_entity_poly.pdbx_strand_id
1 'polypeptide(L)'
;MPLTIGFLFNHDALHQVRHSAPVIVELVAYRHVDIVVLTSSPAQEQEVRRLIGDAASRVRFEALDAGVTAKMLDRILGLVAPFRRIAVLRSNLPSFAALDVLVVPESTSMMLRDRFGLDQLRFVRIQHGPGHRSVIFRPVIARFDLLLLSGETVRDRMIALGLTTPERSALVGYPKFDTVDPAAPGPPLFGNGRPTVVYNPHFEPRLSSWFDMGLAVLDWFAGQDRFNLIFAPHVMLFQRHIHASVEHWRMRWRAALPKRYQGLPHMLLDTGSQRSTDMTYMRAADIYLGDISSQIYEWIARPRPAIFLNPSHVQWQDNADFAHWRLGEVIDAVDALPAALDRALSAREAFRAQQEEAFRKTFSVTQEPASRRAARAIVEHFGGDEP
;
A
#
# COMPACT_ATOMS: atom_id res chain seq x y z
N MET A 1 -35.26 -3.10 4.05
CA MET A 1 -34.44 -2.10 4.79
C MET A 1 -33.23 -1.78 3.93
N PRO A 2 -32.67 -0.60 4.00
CA PRO A 2 -31.44 -0.28 3.25
C PRO A 2 -30.30 -1.17 3.73
N LEU A 3 -29.36 -1.50 2.82
CA LEU A 3 -28.15 -2.23 3.12
C LEU A 3 -27.17 -1.31 3.86
N THR A 4 -26.78 -1.64 5.08
CA THR A 4 -25.88 -0.81 5.87
C THR A 4 -24.43 -1.28 5.71
N ILE A 5 -23.61 -0.47 5.04
CA ILE A 5 -22.21 -0.79 4.72
C ILE A 5 -21.27 0.06 5.57
N GLY A 6 -20.46 -0.60 6.38
CA GLY A 6 -19.38 0.03 7.16
C GLY A 6 -18.06 0.06 6.40
N PHE A 7 -17.34 1.18 6.44
CA PHE A 7 -15.95 1.30 6.01
C PHE A 7 -15.06 1.51 7.22
N LEU A 8 -14.18 0.54 7.51
CA LEU A 8 -13.33 0.60 8.70
C LEU A 8 -11.94 1.15 8.38
N PHE A 9 -11.61 2.26 9.02
CA PHE A 9 -10.30 2.87 9.04
C PHE A 9 -9.69 2.73 10.44
N ASN A 10 -9.11 1.56 10.72
CA ASN A 10 -8.48 1.21 11.99
C ASN A 10 -7.00 0.89 11.81
N HIS A 11 -6.34 1.54 10.86
CA HIS A 11 -4.93 1.33 10.56
C HIS A 11 -4.14 2.60 10.91
N ASP A 12 -2.93 2.45 11.50
CA ASP A 12 -2.11 3.61 11.86
C ASP A 12 -1.58 4.38 10.66
N ALA A 13 -1.55 3.72 9.49
CA ALA A 13 -1.01 4.27 8.26
C ALA A 13 -2.10 4.96 7.42
N LEU A 14 -2.13 6.29 7.42
CA LEU A 14 -3.11 7.12 6.71
C LEU A 14 -3.18 6.87 5.19
N HIS A 15 -2.08 6.44 4.58
CA HIS A 15 -2.06 6.16 3.14
C HIS A 15 -3.05 5.05 2.72
N GLN A 16 -3.46 4.19 3.65
CA GLN A 16 -4.42 3.12 3.36
C GLN A 16 -5.84 3.64 3.10
N VAL A 17 -6.17 4.84 3.58
CA VAL A 17 -7.47 5.48 3.34
C VAL A 17 -7.75 5.61 1.84
N ARG A 18 -6.74 5.92 1.03
CA ARG A 18 -6.89 6.11 -0.44
C ARG A 18 -7.28 4.86 -1.21
N HIS A 19 -7.18 3.69 -0.61
CA HIS A 19 -7.53 2.43 -1.27
C HIS A 19 -9.02 2.11 -1.18
N SER A 20 -9.74 2.67 -0.22
CA SER A 20 -11.16 2.38 -0.02
C SER A 20 -12.07 3.62 -0.01
N ALA A 21 -11.57 4.79 0.40
CA ALA A 21 -12.37 6.01 0.42
C ALA A 21 -13.02 6.38 -0.93
N PRO A 22 -12.37 6.23 -2.10
CA PRO A 22 -13.02 6.51 -3.38
C PRO A 22 -14.27 5.65 -3.66
N VAL A 23 -14.32 4.43 -3.08
CA VAL A 23 -15.49 3.54 -3.25
C VAL A 23 -16.73 4.13 -2.56
N ILE A 24 -16.54 4.85 -1.46
CA ILE A 24 -17.62 5.54 -0.74
C ILE A 24 -18.30 6.57 -1.66
N VAL A 25 -17.52 7.30 -2.47
CA VAL A 25 -18.05 8.31 -3.40
C VAL A 25 -19.02 7.69 -4.41
N GLU A 26 -18.73 6.50 -4.89
CA GLU A 26 -19.58 5.80 -5.84
C GLU A 26 -20.80 5.15 -5.15
N LEU A 27 -20.62 4.61 -3.95
CA LEU A 27 -21.71 3.96 -3.20
C LEU A 27 -22.81 4.92 -2.75
N VAL A 28 -22.51 6.20 -2.51
CA VAL A 28 -23.55 7.18 -2.13
C VAL A 28 -24.58 7.44 -3.25
N ALA A 29 -24.33 6.98 -4.47
CA ALA A 29 -25.30 7.05 -5.57
C ALA A 29 -26.45 6.05 -5.41
N TYR A 30 -26.24 4.95 -4.68
CA TYR A 30 -27.23 3.89 -4.48
C TYR A 30 -28.17 4.25 -3.34
N ARG A 31 -29.47 4.51 -3.64
CA ARG A 31 -30.45 5.00 -2.67
C ARG A 31 -30.82 4.02 -1.56
N HIS A 32 -30.60 2.73 -1.78
CA HIS A 32 -30.88 1.66 -0.83
C HIS A 32 -29.65 1.25 0.00
N VAL A 33 -28.57 2.05 -0.04
CA VAL A 33 -27.33 1.82 0.70
C VAL A 33 -27.12 2.94 1.72
N ASP A 34 -27.00 2.56 2.98
CA ASP A 34 -26.57 3.44 4.08
C ASP A 34 -25.09 3.22 4.38
N ILE A 35 -24.30 4.28 4.41
CA ILE A 35 -22.86 4.19 4.59
C ILE A 35 -22.44 4.72 5.93
N VAL A 36 -21.66 3.92 6.66
CA VAL A 36 -21.06 4.27 7.96
C VAL A 36 -19.54 4.27 7.82
N VAL A 37 -18.91 5.38 8.07
CA VAL A 37 -17.44 5.55 8.09
C VAL A 37 -16.95 5.44 9.52
N LEU A 38 -16.25 4.34 9.83
CA LEU A 38 -15.74 4.02 11.16
C LEU A 38 -14.26 4.37 11.22
N THR A 39 -13.87 5.30 12.09
CA THR A 39 -12.49 5.78 12.21
C THR A 39 -11.95 5.63 13.62
N SER A 40 -10.70 5.22 13.79
CA SER A 40 -10.04 5.09 15.09
C SER A 40 -9.15 6.29 15.46
N SER A 41 -9.11 7.32 14.62
CA SER A 41 -8.41 8.58 14.91
C SER A 41 -8.99 9.76 14.13
N PRO A 42 -8.88 11.00 14.70
CA PRO A 42 -9.30 12.21 13.98
C PRO A 42 -8.58 12.44 12.65
N ALA A 43 -7.30 12.04 12.57
CA ALA A 43 -6.53 12.16 11.34
C ALA A 43 -7.07 11.27 10.20
N GLN A 44 -7.55 10.07 10.52
CA GLN A 44 -8.20 9.18 9.55
C GLN A 44 -9.52 9.81 9.08
N GLU A 45 -10.34 10.31 9.98
CA GLU A 45 -11.60 10.98 9.63
C GLU A 45 -11.37 12.17 8.71
N GLN A 46 -10.41 13.03 9.07
CA GLN A 46 -10.05 14.19 8.26
C GLN A 46 -9.59 13.79 6.85
N GLU A 47 -8.76 12.75 6.72
CA GLU A 47 -8.29 12.28 5.42
C GLU A 47 -9.42 11.65 4.60
N VAL A 48 -10.33 10.88 5.23
CA VAL A 48 -11.52 10.35 4.54
C VAL A 48 -12.38 11.50 4.02
N ARG A 49 -12.74 12.47 4.88
CA ARG A 49 -13.55 13.65 4.50
C ARG A 49 -12.93 14.42 3.33
N ARG A 50 -11.61 14.60 3.38
CA ARG A 50 -10.87 15.27 2.30
C ARG A 50 -10.95 14.52 0.98
N LEU A 51 -10.89 13.18 1.02
CA LEU A 51 -10.89 12.34 -0.19
C LEU A 51 -12.28 12.18 -0.80
N ILE A 52 -13.32 12.10 0.04
CA ILE A 52 -14.70 11.89 -0.45
C ILE A 52 -15.45 13.21 -0.75
N GLY A 53 -14.89 14.36 -0.33
CA GLY A 53 -15.45 15.67 -0.65
C GLY A 53 -16.92 15.81 -0.26
N ASP A 54 -17.76 16.24 -1.19
CA ASP A 54 -19.20 16.48 -0.97
C ASP A 54 -19.97 15.24 -0.53
N ALA A 55 -19.49 14.04 -0.88
CA ALA A 55 -20.10 12.80 -0.44
C ALA A 55 -20.08 12.64 1.11
N ALA A 56 -19.21 13.39 1.80
CA ALA A 56 -19.15 13.38 3.27
C ALA A 56 -20.46 13.80 3.96
N SER A 57 -21.29 14.61 3.30
CA SER A 57 -22.60 15.02 3.81
C SER A 57 -23.67 13.92 3.74
N ARG A 58 -23.41 12.86 2.99
CA ARG A 58 -24.35 11.75 2.72
C ARG A 58 -23.97 10.47 3.44
N VAL A 59 -22.95 10.49 4.28
CA VAL A 59 -22.48 9.34 5.05
C VAL A 59 -22.45 9.65 6.54
N ARG A 60 -22.67 8.64 7.37
CA ARG A 60 -22.54 8.77 8.82
C ARG A 60 -21.10 8.49 9.24
N PHE A 61 -20.49 9.40 10.00
CA PHE A 61 -19.20 9.19 10.61
C PHE A 61 -19.35 8.74 12.06
N GLU A 62 -18.56 7.73 12.44
CA GLU A 62 -18.53 7.23 13.80
C GLU A 62 -17.08 7.05 14.25
N ALA A 63 -16.73 7.73 15.35
CA ALA A 63 -15.40 7.66 15.95
C ALA A 63 -15.34 6.46 16.91
N LEU A 64 -14.41 5.55 16.66
CA LEU A 64 -14.17 4.36 17.47
C LEU A 64 -13.11 4.65 18.53
N ASP A 65 -13.35 4.27 19.79
CA ASP A 65 -12.39 4.42 20.87
C ASP A 65 -11.77 3.08 21.30
N ALA A 66 -10.46 3.10 21.51
CA ALA A 66 -9.71 1.94 22.01
C ALA A 66 -9.69 1.83 23.54
N GLY A 67 -10.15 2.88 24.25
CA GLY A 67 -9.95 3.01 25.69
C GLY A 67 -8.51 3.39 26.09
N VAL A 68 -8.35 3.94 27.28
CA VAL A 68 -7.05 4.47 27.75
C VAL A 68 -6.02 3.35 27.97
N THR A 69 -6.46 2.24 28.56
CA THR A 69 -5.59 1.09 28.87
C THR A 69 -4.97 0.46 27.63
N ALA A 70 -5.74 0.35 26.54
CA ALA A 70 -5.25 -0.20 25.29
C ALA A 70 -4.25 0.72 24.59
N LYS A 71 -4.44 2.04 24.67
CA LYS A 71 -3.49 3.02 24.16
C LYS A 71 -2.14 2.95 24.90
N MET A 72 -2.16 2.70 26.22
CA MET A 72 -0.93 2.51 27.02
C MET A 72 -0.21 1.20 26.66
N LEU A 73 -0.94 0.09 26.55
CA LEU A 73 -0.39 -1.21 26.15
C LEU A 73 0.23 -1.18 24.76
N ASP A 74 -0.41 -0.52 23.82
CA ASP A 74 0.08 -0.40 22.45
C ASP A 74 1.41 0.37 22.38
N ARG A 75 1.59 1.35 23.25
CA ARG A 75 2.84 2.12 23.36
C ARG A 75 4.03 1.26 23.82
N ILE A 76 3.76 0.22 24.60
CA ILE A 76 4.79 -0.68 25.19
C ILE A 76 4.98 -1.93 24.32
N LEU A 77 3.90 -2.54 23.87
CA LEU A 77 3.88 -3.87 23.24
C LEU A 77 3.45 -3.85 21.76
N GLY A 78 3.15 -2.69 21.20
CA GLY A 78 2.66 -2.53 19.80
C GLY A 78 3.65 -2.98 18.72
N LEU A 79 4.91 -3.30 19.12
CA LEU A 79 5.91 -3.96 18.26
C LEU A 79 5.56 -5.43 17.95
N VAL A 80 4.87 -6.11 18.88
CA VAL A 80 4.67 -7.56 18.83
C VAL A 80 3.26 -7.92 18.34
N ALA A 81 2.26 -7.11 18.68
CA ALA A 81 0.87 -7.36 18.27
C ALA A 81 0.07 -6.05 18.14
N PRO A 82 -0.97 -6.00 17.29
CA PRO A 82 -1.79 -4.81 17.05
C PRO A 82 -2.83 -4.61 18.18
N PHE A 83 -2.37 -4.46 19.43
CA PHE A 83 -3.24 -4.38 20.62
C PHE A 83 -4.29 -3.28 20.50
N ARG A 84 -3.90 -2.09 20.02
CA ARG A 84 -4.84 -0.98 19.84
C ARG A 84 -5.95 -1.33 18.86
N ARG A 85 -5.62 -1.94 17.72
CA ARG A 85 -6.62 -2.34 16.71
C ARG A 85 -7.61 -3.34 17.26
N ILE A 86 -7.13 -4.35 17.99
CA ILE A 86 -7.97 -5.38 18.63
C ILE A 86 -8.86 -4.74 19.69
N ALA A 87 -8.34 -3.82 20.51
CA ALA A 87 -9.13 -3.12 21.51
C ALA A 87 -10.22 -2.24 20.89
N VAL A 88 -9.92 -1.53 19.80
CA VAL A 88 -10.94 -0.79 19.03
C VAL A 88 -12.08 -1.71 18.60
N LEU A 89 -11.77 -2.87 18.02
CA LEU A 89 -12.80 -3.82 17.61
C LEU A 89 -13.65 -4.27 18.78
N ARG A 90 -13.03 -4.67 19.91
CA ARG A 90 -13.72 -5.16 21.08
C ARG A 90 -14.57 -4.10 21.81
N SER A 91 -14.09 -2.87 21.89
CA SER A 91 -14.77 -1.80 22.64
C SER A 91 -15.96 -1.21 21.89
N ASN A 92 -16.10 -1.47 20.59
CA ASN A 92 -17.15 -0.87 19.76
C ASN A 92 -18.04 -1.93 19.09
N LEU A 93 -18.25 -3.10 19.73
CA LEU A 93 -19.07 -4.18 19.17
C LEU A 93 -20.48 -3.74 18.75
N PRO A 94 -21.20 -2.87 19.48
CA PRO A 94 -22.53 -2.39 19.05
C PRO A 94 -22.50 -1.68 17.69
N SER A 95 -21.47 -0.89 17.41
CA SER A 95 -21.32 -0.18 16.12
C SER A 95 -21.17 -1.17 14.96
N PHE A 96 -20.41 -2.25 15.18
CA PHE A 96 -20.24 -3.30 14.16
C PHE A 96 -21.46 -4.20 14.01
N ALA A 97 -22.18 -4.48 15.10
CA ALA A 97 -23.40 -5.28 15.08
C ALA A 97 -24.57 -4.61 14.34
N ALA A 98 -24.52 -3.30 14.16
CA ALA A 98 -25.52 -2.53 13.41
C ALA A 98 -25.28 -2.53 11.88
N LEU A 99 -24.24 -3.23 11.40
CA LEU A 99 -23.87 -3.28 9.99
C LEU A 99 -24.25 -4.61 9.35
N ASP A 100 -24.64 -4.58 8.10
CA ASP A 100 -24.81 -5.78 7.27
C ASP A 100 -23.49 -6.21 6.65
N VAL A 101 -22.67 -5.23 6.21
CA VAL A 101 -21.40 -5.46 5.50
C VAL A 101 -20.30 -4.56 6.07
N LEU A 102 -19.11 -5.10 6.23
CA LEU A 102 -17.92 -4.34 6.65
C LEU A 102 -16.80 -4.42 5.61
N VAL A 103 -16.45 -3.28 5.02
CA VAL A 103 -15.34 -3.15 4.07
C VAL A 103 -14.06 -2.82 4.82
N VAL A 104 -13.03 -3.68 4.64
CA VAL A 104 -11.75 -3.56 5.36
C VAL A 104 -10.54 -3.81 4.44
N PRO A 105 -9.40 -3.14 4.69
CA PRO A 105 -8.17 -3.40 3.94
C PRO A 105 -7.32 -4.54 4.53
N GLU A 106 -7.66 -5.06 5.72
CA GLU A 106 -6.81 -5.96 6.49
C GLU A 106 -7.62 -7.13 7.11
N SER A 107 -6.93 -8.12 7.70
CA SER A 107 -7.56 -9.35 8.18
C SER A 107 -7.81 -9.39 9.68
N THR A 108 -7.30 -8.44 10.46
CA THR A 108 -7.50 -8.40 11.93
C THR A 108 -8.98 -8.25 12.29
N SER A 109 -9.74 -7.57 11.42
CA SER A 109 -11.18 -7.35 11.57
C SER A 109 -12.00 -8.66 11.59
N MET A 110 -11.48 -9.76 11.04
CA MET A 110 -12.12 -11.08 11.12
C MET A 110 -12.32 -11.56 12.55
N MET A 111 -11.59 -10.98 13.52
CA MET A 111 -11.83 -11.26 14.95
C MET A 111 -13.23 -10.87 15.41
N LEU A 112 -13.92 -9.95 14.74
CA LEU A 112 -15.31 -9.60 15.02
C LEU A 112 -16.22 -10.84 14.89
N ARG A 113 -16.01 -11.65 13.85
CA ARG A 113 -16.70 -12.93 13.66
C ARG A 113 -16.11 -14.02 14.53
N ASP A 114 -14.77 -14.20 14.53
CA ASP A 114 -14.09 -15.36 15.08
C ASP A 114 -14.07 -15.41 16.61
N ARG A 115 -14.05 -14.25 17.25
CA ARG A 115 -13.86 -14.13 18.70
C ARG A 115 -14.92 -13.30 19.41
N PHE A 116 -15.62 -12.44 18.68
CA PHE A 116 -16.58 -11.52 19.29
C PHE A 116 -18.04 -11.82 18.91
N GLY A 117 -18.28 -12.93 18.15
CA GLY A 117 -19.61 -13.48 17.93
C GLY A 117 -20.49 -12.71 16.94
N LEU A 118 -19.91 -11.88 16.07
CA LEU A 118 -20.67 -11.17 15.03
C LEU A 118 -20.79 -12.03 13.76
N ASP A 119 -21.46 -13.18 13.88
CA ASP A 119 -21.54 -14.20 12.82
C ASP A 119 -22.36 -13.73 11.60
N GLN A 120 -23.27 -12.79 11.77
CA GLN A 120 -24.12 -12.25 10.69
C GLN A 120 -23.41 -11.14 9.88
N LEU A 121 -22.34 -10.56 10.43
CA LEU A 121 -21.59 -9.51 9.74
C LEU A 121 -20.82 -10.10 8.55
N ARG A 122 -21.05 -9.54 7.36
CA ARG A 122 -20.36 -9.95 6.12
C ARG A 122 -19.15 -9.06 5.88
N PHE A 123 -18.08 -9.65 5.35
CA PHE A 123 -16.79 -8.97 5.19
C PHE A 123 -16.38 -8.85 3.74
N VAL A 124 -16.10 -7.62 3.32
CA VAL A 124 -15.48 -7.30 2.03
C VAL A 124 -14.03 -6.90 2.27
N ARG A 125 -13.11 -7.57 1.60
CA ARG A 125 -11.71 -7.14 1.62
C ARG A 125 -11.39 -6.32 0.39
N ILE A 126 -10.93 -5.09 0.60
CA ILE A 126 -10.32 -4.27 -0.44
C ILE A 126 -8.81 -4.25 -0.24
N GLN A 127 -8.05 -4.56 -1.30
CA GLN A 127 -6.62 -4.71 -1.18
C GLN A 127 -5.91 -3.36 -1.14
N HIS A 128 -5.03 -3.14 -0.16
CA HIS A 128 -4.27 -1.90 0.02
C HIS A 128 -2.89 -1.88 -0.65
N GLY A 129 -2.66 -2.75 -1.62
CA GLY A 129 -1.43 -2.83 -2.41
C GLY A 129 -1.56 -3.90 -3.48
N PRO A 130 -0.73 -3.92 -4.52
CA PRO A 130 -0.84 -4.86 -5.64
C PRO A 130 -0.58 -6.33 -5.25
N GLY A 131 0.01 -6.55 -4.08
CA GLY A 131 0.11 -7.84 -3.39
C GLY A 131 0.55 -9.04 -4.23
N HIS A 132 1.85 -9.16 -4.51
CA HIS A 132 2.39 -10.35 -5.18
C HIS A 132 3.15 -11.29 -4.23
N ARG A 133 3.49 -10.82 -3.02
CA ARG A 133 4.26 -11.61 -2.05
C ARG A 133 3.37 -12.61 -1.29
N SER A 134 3.98 -13.73 -0.86
CA SER A 134 3.32 -14.81 -0.11
C SER A 134 2.55 -14.34 1.13
N VAL A 135 3.00 -13.26 1.77
CA VAL A 135 2.39 -12.69 2.98
C VAL A 135 0.91 -12.34 2.85
N ILE A 136 0.41 -12.10 1.63
CA ILE A 136 -1.01 -11.80 1.42
C ILE A 136 -1.88 -13.04 1.16
N PHE A 137 -1.28 -14.20 0.86
CA PHE A 137 -1.99 -15.44 0.54
C PHE A 137 -2.14 -16.32 1.78
N ARG A 138 -2.72 -15.75 2.85
CA ARG A 138 -2.91 -16.45 4.14
C ARG A 138 -4.27 -17.11 4.19
N PRO A 139 -4.43 -18.25 4.92
CA PRO A 139 -5.71 -18.95 5.02
C PRO A 139 -6.88 -18.09 5.50
N VAL A 140 -6.62 -17.08 6.32
CA VAL A 140 -7.67 -16.14 6.78
C VAL A 140 -8.39 -15.43 5.64
N ILE A 141 -7.77 -15.31 4.46
CA ILE A 141 -8.37 -14.65 3.28
C ILE A 141 -9.60 -15.44 2.78
N ALA A 142 -9.59 -16.76 2.90
CA ALA A 142 -10.71 -17.62 2.50
C ALA A 142 -11.99 -17.36 3.30
N ARG A 143 -11.93 -16.59 4.37
CA ARG A 143 -13.04 -16.28 5.27
C ARG A 143 -13.80 -15.00 4.92
N PHE A 144 -13.30 -14.21 4.01
CA PHE A 144 -14.00 -13.05 3.49
C PHE A 144 -15.14 -13.46 2.56
N ASP A 145 -16.24 -12.74 2.63
CA ASP A 145 -17.42 -13.02 1.80
C ASP A 145 -17.21 -12.51 0.36
N LEU A 146 -16.51 -11.38 0.19
CA LEU A 146 -16.13 -10.84 -1.12
C LEU A 146 -14.71 -10.28 -1.08
N LEU A 147 -13.91 -10.59 -2.11
CA LEU A 147 -12.58 -10.01 -2.34
C LEU A 147 -12.62 -9.05 -3.53
N LEU A 148 -12.27 -7.80 -3.30
CA LEU A 148 -12.07 -6.80 -4.35
C LEU A 148 -10.59 -6.78 -4.72
N LEU A 149 -10.26 -7.28 -5.91
CA LEU A 149 -8.90 -7.57 -6.33
C LEU A 149 -8.42 -6.59 -7.42
N SER A 150 -7.15 -6.24 -7.37
CA SER A 150 -6.56 -5.27 -8.29
C SER A 150 -6.40 -5.79 -9.71
N GLY A 151 -6.10 -7.08 -9.89
CA GLY A 151 -5.83 -7.65 -11.21
C GLY A 151 -5.82 -9.18 -11.24
N GLU A 152 -5.64 -9.71 -12.43
CA GLU A 152 -5.73 -11.14 -12.72
C GLU A 152 -4.68 -11.96 -11.96
N THR A 153 -3.44 -11.49 -11.90
CA THR A 153 -2.34 -12.22 -11.24
C THR A 153 -2.69 -12.61 -9.81
N VAL A 154 -3.27 -11.68 -9.05
CA VAL A 154 -3.65 -11.92 -7.65
C VAL A 154 -4.87 -12.83 -7.58
N ARG A 155 -5.88 -12.60 -8.41
CA ARG A 155 -7.10 -13.43 -8.45
C ARG A 155 -6.77 -14.88 -8.75
N ASP A 156 -6.04 -15.13 -9.84
CA ASP A 156 -5.76 -16.48 -10.30
C ASP A 156 -4.92 -17.26 -9.28
N ARG A 157 -3.96 -16.58 -8.64
CA ARG A 157 -3.19 -17.18 -7.55
C ARG A 157 -4.05 -17.48 -6.31
N MET A 158 -4.99 -16.59 -5.93
CA MET A 158 -5.91 -16.85 -4.82
C MET A 158 -6.85 -18.01 -5.11
N ILE A 159 -7.37 -18.12 -6.33
CA ILE A 159 -8.20 -19.25 -6.75
C ILE A 159 -7.39 -20.54 -6.75
N ALA A 160 -6.18 -20.55 -7.31
CA ALA A 160 -5.30 -21.72 -7.34
C ALA A 160 -4.92 -22.23 -5.93
N LEU A 161 -4.85 -21.32 -4.95
CA LEU A 161 -4.59 -21.67 -3.55
C LEU A 161 -5.87 -22.01 -2.75
N GLY A 162 -7.04 -22.01 -3.37
CA GLY A 162 -8.33 -22.27 -2.70
C GLY A 162 -8.75 -21.18 -1.69
N LEU A 163 -8.20 -19.98 -1.82
CA LEU A 163 -8.50 -18.85 -0.92
C LEU A 163 -9.76 -18.07 -1.32
N THR A 164 -10.23 -18.24 -2.56
CA THR A 164 -11.48 -17.65 -3.05
C THR A 164 -12.01 -18.45 -4.24
N THR A 165 -13.21 -18.06 -4.70
CA THR A 165 -13.81 -18.56 -5.95
C THR A 165 -14.13 -17.38 -6.86
N PRO A 166 -14.45 -17.61 -8.16
CA PRO A 166 -14.89 -16.52 -9.05
C PRO A 166 -16.07 -15.72 -8.48
N GLU A 167 -17.03 -16.38 -7.84
CA GLU A 167 -18.26 -15.77 -7.30
C GLU A 167 -18.00 -14.92 -6.04
N ARG A 168 -16.89 -15.19 -5.34
CA ARG A 168 -16.46 -14.48 -4.14
C ARG A 168 -15.31 -13.51 -4.40
N SER A 169 -15.07 -13.18 -5.66
CA SER A 169 -13.99 -12.26 -6.05
C SER A 169 -14.41 -11.41 -7.25
N ALA A 170 -14.11 -10.12 -7.19
CA ALA A 170 -14.32 -9.18 -8.30
C ALA A 170 -13.00 -8.50 -8.69
N LEU A 171 -12.73 -8.44 -10.01
CA LEU A 171 -11.62 -7.65 -10.56
C LEU A 171 -12.06 -6.19 -10.67
N VAL A 172 -11.69 -5.40 -9.71
CA VAL A 172 -12.11 -3.99 -9.62
C VAL A 172 -11.02 -3.01 -10.02
N GLY A 173 -9.76 -3.44 -10.10
CA GLY A 173 -8.62 -2.55 -10.28
C GLY A 173 -8.15 -1.94 -8.97
N TYR A 174 -7.62 -0.72 -9.02
CA TYR A 174 -6.94 -0.11 -7.89
C TYR A 174 -7.51 1.29 -7.60
N PRO A 175 -8.46 1.44 -6.65
CA PRO A 175 -9.18 2.70 -6.41
C PRO A 175 -8.26 3.90 -6.08
N LYS A 176 -7.04 3.68 -5.61
CA LYS A 176 -6.04 4.74 -5.45
C LYS A 176 -5.76 5.47 -6.76
N PHE A 177 -5.81 4.78 -7.90
CA PHE A 177 -5.57 5.39 -9.23
C PHE A 177 -6.71 6.32 -9.67
N ASP A 178 -7.88 6.20 -9.09
CA ASP A 178 -8.98 7.15 -9.35
C ASP A 178 -8.72 8.52 -8.68
N THR A 179 -7.78 8.59 -7.72
CA THR A 179 -7.39 9.84 -7.05
C THR A 179 -6.18 10.53 -7.70
N VAL A 180 -5.49 9.84 -8.61
CA VAL A 180 -4.29 10.34 -9.30
C VAL A 180 -4.04 9.55 -10.56
N ASP A 181 -3.80 10.21 -11.69
CA ASP A 181 -3.34 9.51 -12.89
C ASP A 181 -1.92 8.95 -12.66
N PRO A 182 -1.76 7.62 -12.56
CA PRO A 182 -0.47 7.02 -12.25
C PRO A 182 0.54 7.12 -13.39
N ALA A 183 0.07 7.26 -14.64
CA ALA A 183 0.91 7.35 -15.83
C ALA A 183 1.38 8.78 -16.13
N ALA A 184 0.66 9.79 -15.64
CA ALA A 184 1.03 11.17 -15.86
C ALA A 184 2.34 11.53 -15.15
N PRO A 185 3.28 12.24 -15.80
CA PRO A 185 4.49 12.73 -15.14
C PRO A 185 4.10 13.71 -14.02
N GLY A 186 4.83 13.64 -12.91
CA GLY A 186 4.71 14.62 -11.82
C GLY A 186 5.50 15.91 -12.14
N PRO A 187 5.25 16.99 -11.40
CA PRO A 187 6.05 18.20 -11.53
C PRO A 187 7.50 17.93 -11.12
N PRO A 188 8.49 18.57 -11.78
CA PRO A 188 9.88 18.45 -11.38
C PRO A 188 10.07 19.01 -9.96
N LEU A 189 10.82 18.29 -9.14
CA LEU A 189 11.09 18.67 -7.75
C LEU A 189 12.45 19.40 -7.59
N PHE A 190 13.27 19.37 -8.64
CA PHE A 190 14.56 20.05 -8.72
C PHE A 190 14.59 20.92 -9.98
N GLY A 191 15.15 22.12 -9.84
CA GLY A 191 15.25 23.09 -10.96
C GLY A 191 16.53 22.99 -11.79
N ASN A 192 17.32 21.93 -11.64
CA ASN A 192 18.67 21.82 -12.21
C ASN A 192 18.77 20.97 -13.49
N GLY A 193 17.66 20.38 -13.96
CA GLY A 193 17.61 19.56 -15.18
C GLY A 193 18.31 18.21 -15.10
N ARG A 194 18.83 17.80 -13.94
CA ARG A 194 19.50 16.50 -13.76
C ARG A 194 18.48 15.36 -13.62
N PRO A 195 18.79 14.14 -14.09
CA PRO A 195 17.95 12.99 -13.86
C PRO A 195 17.72 12.76 -12.36
N THR A 196 16.49 12.44 -12.00
CA THR A 196 16.07 12.27 -10.61
C THR A 196 15.86 10.80 -10.30
N VAL A 197 16.54 10.30 -9.28
CA VAL A 197 16.40 8.94 -8.74
C VAL A 197 15.51 8.98 -7.50
N VAL A 198 14.50 8.11 -7.41
CA VAL A 198 13.76 7.88 -6.16
C VAL A 198 14.32 6.62 -5.51
N TYR A 199 14.85 6.76 -4.28
CA TYR A 199 15.29 5.62 -3.47
C TYR A 199 14.21 5.28 -2.43
N ASN A 200 13.60 4.10 -2.60
CA ASN A 200 12.45 3.62 -1.83
C ASN A 200 12.74 2.29 -1.12
N PRO A 201 13.62 2.28 -0.09
CA PRO A 201 13.88 1.06 0.67
C PRO A 201 12.69 0.67 1.55
N HIS A 202 12.44 -0.65 1.65
CA HIS A 202 11.41 -1.22 2.51
C HIS A 202 11.83 -1.20 3.99
N PHE A 203 10.93 -1.59 4.89
CA PHE A 203 11.20 -1.63 6.35
C PHE A 203 11.48 -3.05 6.88
N GLU A 204 11.33 -4.09 6.08
CA GLU A 204 11.52 -5.48 6.50
C GLU A 204 13.01 -5.75 6.81
N PRO A 205 13.38 -6.25 8.03
CA PRO A 205 14.76 -6.27 8.50
C PRO A 205 15.73 -7.13 7.69
N ARG A 206 15.25 -8.16 6.99
CA ARG A 206 16.10 -9.07 6.23
C ARG A 206 16.34 -8.58 4.80
N LEU A 207 15.31 -8.00 4.19
CA LEU A 207 15.26 -7.78 2.75
C LEU A 207 15.39 -6.31 2.35
N SER A 208 15.29 -5.40 3.33
CA SER A 208 15.44 -3.97 3.09
C SER A 208 16.90 -3.61 2.85
N SER A 209 17.14 -2.89 1.77
CA SER A 209 18.45 -2.36 1.43
C SER A 209 18.95 -1.28 2.42
N TRP A 210 18.04 -0.68 3.20
CA TRP A 210 18.41 0.35 4.16
C TRP A 210 19.44 -0.11 5.18
N PHE A 211 19.27 -1.31 5.73
CA PHE A 211 20.08 -1.77 6.87
C PHE A 211 21.54 -2.06 6.52
N ASP A 212 21.82 -2.47 5.30
CA ASP A 212 23.15 -2.90 4.88
C ASP A 212 23.77 -1.98 3.82
N MET A 213 22.97 -1.30 3.01
CA MET A 213 23.41 -0.49 1.88
C MET A 213 22.97 0.98 1.97
N GLY A 214 21.94 1.29 2.78
CA GLY A 214 21.26 2.59 2.72
C GLY A 214 22.15 3.80 2.94
N LEU A 215 23.04 3.77 3.94
CA LEU A 215 23.97 4.88 4.19
C LEU A 215 25.01 5.02 3.06
N ALA A 216 25.51 3.91 2.52
CA ALA A 216 26.46 3.94 1.41
C ALA A 216 25.81 4.49 0.13
N VAL A 217 24.53 4.15 -0.12
CA VAL A 217 23.75 4.78 -1.23
C VAL A 217 23.66 6.29 -1.02
N LEU A 218 23.28 6.75 0.18
CA LEU A 218 23.18 8.19 0.47
C LEU A 218 24.53 8.90 0.38
N ASP A 219 25.62 8.27 0.84
CA ASP A 219 26.97 8.82 0.74
C ASP A 219 27.39 8.97 -0.73
N TRP A 220 27.08 7.97 -1.57
CA TRP A 220 27.37 8.08 -3.00
C TRP A 220 26.61 9.26 -3.63
N PHE A 221 25.30 9.39 -3.37
CA PHE A 221 24.52 10.52 -3.91
C PHE A 221 25.01 11.87 -3.37
N ALA A 222 25.43 11.95 -2.12
CA ALA A 222 25.97 13.19 -1.54
C ALA A 222 27.30 13.62 -2.17
N GLY A 223 28.11 12.66 -2.64
CA GLY A 223 29.44 12.89 -3.20
C GLY A 223 29.47 13.15 -4.72
N GLN A 224 28.30 13.20 -5.40
CA GLN A 224 28.21 13.37 -6.86
C GLN A 224 27.24 14.50 -7.23
N ASP A 225 27.31 14.97 -8.47
CA ASP A 225 26.49 16.07 -8.98
C ASP A 225 25.74 15.75 -10.28
N ARG A 226 25.77 14.50 -10.74
CA ARG A 226 25.15 14.03 -11.99
C ARG A 226 23.66 13.73 -11.85
N PHE A 227 23.23 13.34 -10.66
CA PHE A 227 21.85 12.91 -10.36
C PHE A 227 21.28 13.65 -9.18
N ASN A 228 19.96 13.86 -9.21
CA ASN A 228 19.19 14.21 -8.02
C ASN A 228 18.74 12.95 -7.30
N LEU A 229 18.61 13.02 -5.97
CA LEU A 229 18.04 11.95 -5.15
C LEU A 229 16.76 12.42 -4.43
N ILE A 230 15.70 11.66 -4.56
CA ILE A 230 14.56 11.67 -3.66
C ILE A 230 14.69 10.43 -2.76
N PHE A 231 15.08 10.61 -1.51
CA PHE A 231 15.05 9.54 -0.51
C PHE A 231 13.66 9.49 0.11
N ALA A 232 12.86 8.53 -0.31
CA ALA A 232 11.48 8.32 0.13
C ALA A 232 11.27 6.86 0.54
N PRO A 233 11.79 6.44 1.72
CA PRO A 233 11.65 5.09 2.20
C PRO A 233 10.20 4.74 2.51
N HIS A 234 9.89 3.46 2.64
CA HIS A 234 8.61 3.02 3.16
C HIS A 234 8.32 3.72 4.49
N VAL A 235 7.14 4.30 4.64
CA VAL A 235 6.79 5.18 5.79
C VAL A 235 7.04 4.53 7.16
N MET A 236 6.87 3.22 7.27
CA MET A 236 7.12 2.50 8.51
C MET A 236 8.61 2.42 8.89
N LEU A 237 9.54 2.59 7.95
CA LEU A 237 10.98 2.46 8.23
C LEU A 237 11.46 3.49 9.27
N PHE A 238 10.96 4.72 9.20
CA PHE A 238 11.37 5.79 10.12
C PHE A 238 10.41 6.04 11.28
N GLN A 239 9.26 5.37 11.32
CA GLN A 239 8.35 5.43 12.47
C GLN A 239 8.88 4.71 13.71
N ARG A 240 9.77 3.73 13.52
CA ARG A 240 10.32 2.92 14.61
C ARG A 240 11.85 2.87 14.55
N HIS A 241 12.48 2.71 15.72
CA HIS A 241 13.93 2.52 15.82
C HIS A 241 14.34 1.07 15.67
N ILE A 242 13.45 0.14 16.03
CA ILE A 242 13.70 -1.30 15.98
C ILE A 242 12.67 -1.90 15.03
N HIS A 243 13.13 -2.73 14.12
CA HIS A 243 12.31 -3.52 13.22
C HIS A 243 12.51 -5.00 13.48
N ALA A 244 11.41 -5.72 13.64
CA ALA A 244 11.41 -7.15 13.86
C ALA A 244 10.58 -7.85 12.77
N SER A 245 11.09 -8.94 12.23
CA SER A 245 10.39 -9.87 11.37
C SER A 245 10.19 -11.19 12.09
N VAL A 246 8.95 -11.51 12.40
CA VAL A 246 8.59 -12.80 12.99
C VAL A 246 8.77 -13.93 11.97
N GLU A 247 8.51 -13.65 10.69
CA GLU A 247 8.65 -14.59 9.58
C GLU A 247 10.09 -15.06 9.38
N HIS A 248 11.06 -14.14 9.58
CA HIS A 248 12.48 -14.42 9.34
C HIS A 248 13.33 -14.48 10.62
N TRP A 249 12.70 -14.36 11.80
CA TRP A 249 13.40 -14.33 13.12
C TRP A 249 14.58 -13.35 13.15
N ARG A 250 14.37 -12.16 12.52
CA ARG A 250 15.38 -11.10 12.42
C ARG A 250 14.90 -9.85 13.13
N MET A 251 15.81 -9.22 13.83
CA MET A 251 15.62 -7.91 14.45
C MET A 251 16.79 -7.01 14.06
N ARG A 252 16.50 -5.78 13.65
CA ARG A 252 17.51 -4.79 13.24
C ARG A 252 17.20 -3.43 13.86
N TRP A 253 18.25 -2.74 14.25
CA TRP A 253 18.18 -1.33 14.63
C TRP A 253 18.31 -0.49 13.37
N ARG A 254 17.39 0.47 13.21
CA ARG A 254 17.45 1.41 12.10
C ARG A 254 18.51 2.46 12.40
N ALA A 255 19.47 2.64 11.50
CA ALA A 255 20.41 3.73 11.54
C ALA A 255 19.69 5.09 11.49
N ALA A 256 20.15 6.05 12.28
CA ALA A 256 19.67 7.43 12.19
C ALA A 256 20.08 8.04 10.83
N LEU A 257 19.27 8.94 10.31
CA LEU A 257 19.61 9.68 9.10
C LEU A 257 20.62 10.78 9.46
N PRO A 258 21.88 10.70 8.99
CA PRO A 258 22.91 11.68 9.31
C PRO A 258 22.57 13.10 8.79
N LYS A 259 22.88 14.10 9.60
CA LYS A 259 22.60 15.51 9.26
C LYS A 259 23.37 16.00 8.01
N ARG A 260 24.52 15.36 7.67
CA ARG A 260 25.35 15.73 6.52
C ARG A 260 24.63 15.69 5.17
N TYR A 261 23.51 14.98 5.07
CA TYR A 261 22.71 14.93 3.84
C TYR A 261 21.65 16.04 3.75
N GLN A 262 21.40 16.76 4.87
CA GLN A 262 20.41 17.82 4.92
C GLN A 262 20.94 19.08 4.21
N GLY A 263 20.07 19.73 3.43
CA GLY A 263 20.40 20.98 2.75
C GLY A 263 21.24 20.82 1.47
N LEU A 264 21.54 19.60 1.05
CA LEU A 264 22.17 19.37 -0.27
C LEU A 264 21.14 19.66 -1.38
N PRO A 265 21.43 20.57 -2.34
CA PRO A 265 20.43 21.06 -3.28
C PRO A 265 19.93 20.02 -4.28
N HIS A 266 20.63 18.90 -4.40
CA HIS A 266 20.30 17.76 -5.26
C HIS A 266 19.73 16.55 -4.46
N MET A 267 19.49 16.69 -3.15
CA MET A 267 18.93 15.64 -2.32
C MET A 267 17.69 16.13 -1.57
N LEU A 268 16.57 15.46 -1.77
CA LEU A 268 15.34 15.61 -1.02
C LEU A 268 15.15 14.39 -0.11
N LEU A 269 15.11 14.61 1.21
CA LEU A 269 14.97 13.55 2.20
C LEU A 269 13.59 13.64 2.83
N ASP A 270 12.74 12.64 2.58
CA ASP A 270 11.39 12.56 3.12
C ASP A 270 11.16 11.19 3.76
N THR A 271 11.10 11.15 5.06
CA THR A 271 10.96 9.92 5.84
C THR A 271 9.52 9.52 6.17
N GLY A 272 8.52 10.15 5.54
CA GLY A 272 7.14 9.72 5.75
C GLY A 272 6.06 10.79 5.61
N SER A 273 6.27 11.84 4.82
CA SER A 273 5.18 12.75 4.46
C SER A 273 4.16 12.07 3.55
N GLN A 274 3.03 12.74 3.33
CA GLN A 274 1.98 12.29 2.41
C GLN A 274 2.51 12.09 0.98
N ARG A 275 3.49 12.90 0.55
CA ARG A 275 4.12 12.81 -0.78
C ARG A 275 4.84 11.49 -1.04
N SER A 276 5.28 10.78 0.02
CA SER A 276 5.86 9.43 -0.06
C SER A 276 4.84 8.34 -0.42
N THR A 277 3.53 8.63 -0.30
CA THR A 277 2.47 7.65 -0.46
C THR A 277 1.41 8.01 -1.49
N ASP A 278 1.35 9.27 -1.93
CA ASP A 278 0.36 9.76 -2.92
C ASP A 278 0.85 9.74 -4.37
N MET A 279 1.95 9.03 -4.63
CA MET A 279 2.64 8.92 -5.91
C MET A 279 3.41 10.18 -6.37
N THR A 280 3.45 11.26 -5.57
CA THR A 280 4.18 12.48 -5.96
C THR A 280 5.61 12.16 -6.38
N TYR A 281 6.34 11.40 -5.58
CA TYR A 281 7.74 11.05 -5.86
C TYR A 281 7.88 10.04 -6.99
N MET A 282 6.99 9.03 -7.03
CA MET A 282 6.98 8.04 -8.11
C MET A 282 6.73 8.66 -9.48
N ARG A 283 5.92 9.72 -9.55
CA ARG A 283 5.61 10.42 -10.80
C ARG A 283 6.69 11.43 -11.21
N ALA A 284 7.41 12.01 -10.24
CA ALA A 284 8.42 13.04 -10.47
C ALA A 284 9.80 12.50 -10.84
N ALA A 285 10.13 11.26 -10.48
CA ALA A 285 11.45 10.68 -10.71
C ALA A 285 11.60 10.06 -12.11
N ASP A 286 12.84 9.89 -12.56
CA ASP A 286 13.23 9.27 -13.84
C ASP A 286 13.70 7.82 -13.68
N ILE A 287 14.30 7.49 -12.52
CA ILE A 287 14.84 6.16 -12.21
C ILE A 287 14.35 5.74 -10.84
N TYR A 288 13.87 4.49 -10.72
CA TYR A 288 13.55 3.86 -9.45
C TYR A 288 14.77 3.12 -8.90
N LEU A 289 15.06 3.32 -7.63
CA LEU A 289 16.01 2.53 -6.85
C LEU A 289 15.26 1.98 -5.63
N GLY A 290 15.28 0.68 -5.42
CA GLY A 290 14.56 0.07 -4.31
C GLY A 290 15.00 -1.36 -4.03
N ASP A 291 14.15 -2.07 -3.31
CA ASP A 291 14.38 -3.48 -2.97
C ASP A 291 13.10 -4.30 -3.15
N ILE A 292 12.38 -4.64 -2.07
CA ILE A 292 11.16 -5.46 -2.09
C ILE A 292 9.85 -4.66 -1.98
N SER A 293 9.93 -3.35 -2.11
CA SER A 293 8.75 -2.48 -1.99
C SER A 293 7.76 -2.71 -3.12
N SER A 294 6.49 -2.89 -2.76
CA SER A 294 5.40 -3.02 -3.74
C SER A 294 5.11 -1.73 -4.52
N GLN A 295 5.71 -0.60 -4.16
CA GLN A 295 5.58 0.66 -4.90
C GLN A 295 6.17 0.57 -6.31
N ILE A 296 7.00 -0.42 -6.61
CA ILE A 296 7.46 -0.69 -7.98
C ILE A 296 6.28 -0.91 -8.94
N TYR A 297 5.18 -1.50 -8.48
CA TYR A 297 4.01 -1.69 -9.34
C TYR A 297 3.28 -0.37 -9.66
N GLU A 298 3.31 0.60 -8.74
CA GLU A 298 2.85 1.96 -9.03
C GLU A 298 3.81 2.70 -9.98
N TRP A 299 5.12 2.44 -9.85
CA TRP A 299 6.16 2.99 -10.71
C TRP A 299 5.98 2.60 -12.17
N ILE A 300 5.69 1.33 -12.46
CA ILE A 300 5.55 0.79 -13.82
C ILE A 300 4.25 1.21 -14.53
N ALA A 301 3.36 1.96 -13.88
CA ALA A 301 2.25 2.61 -14.58
C ALA A 301 2.71 3.50 -15.74
N ARG A 302 3.90 4.06 -15.61
CA ARG A 302 4.68 4.70 -16.69
C ARG A 302 6.02 4.00 -16.74
N PRO A 303 6.27 3.11 -17.72
CA PRO A 303 7.51 2.34 -17.83
C PRO A 303 8.75 3.20 -17.85
N ARG A 304 9.66 2.95 -16.93
CA ARG A 304 10.94 3.68 -16.76
C ARG A 304 11.97 2.78 -16.10
N PRO A 305 13.28 3.11 -16.19
CA PRO A 305 14.33 2.32 -15.57
C PRO A 305 14.08 2.08 -14.07
N ALA A 306 14.34 0.84 -13.63
CA ALA A 306 14.33 0.43 -12.25
C ALA A 306 15.60 -0.34 -11.91
N ILE A 307 16.14 -0.12 -10.71
CA ILE A 307 17.30 -0.80 -10.15
C ILE A 307 16.89 -1.35 -8.79
N PHE A 308 17.21 -2.63 -8.55
CA PHE A 308 16.94 -3.31 -7.30
C PHE A 308 18.22 -3.66 -6.56
N LEU A 309 18.26 -3.31 -5.28
CA LEU A 309 19.34 -3.66 -4.37
C LEU A 309 19.05 -5.00 -3.71
N ASN A 310 19.98 -5.94 -3.81
CA ASN A 310 19.90 -7.26 -3.21
C ASN A 310 20.88 -7.40 -2.01
N PRO A 311 20.56 -6.83 -0.85
CA PRO A 311 21.47 -6.77 0.30
C PRO A 311 21.77 -8.13 0.92
N SER A 312 20.93 -9.12 0.66
CA SER A 312 21.03 -10.46 1.24
C SER A 312 21.51 -11.51 0.24
N HIS A 313 21.93 -11.11 -0.94
CA HIS A 313 22.39 -11.99 -2.04
C HIS A 313 21.44 -13.17 -2.30
N VAL A 314 20.12 -12.90 -2.23
CA VAL A 314 19.11 -13.95 -2.46
C VAL A 314 19.15 -14.44 -3.92
N GLN A 315 18.99 -15.74 -4.11
CA GLN A 315 18.73 -16.31 -5.43
C GLN A 315 17.26 -16.04 -5.78
N TRP A 316 17.03 -15.01 -6.57
CA TRP A 316 15.70 -14.44 -6.77
C TRP A 316 15.00 -14.92 -8.04
N GLN A 317 15.74 -15.45 -9.02
CA GLN A 317 15.28 -15.70 -10.38
C GLN A 317 14.05 -16.61 -10.45
N ASP A 318 14.02 -17.66 -9.63
CA ASP A 318 12.94 -18.65 -9.58
C ASP A 318 12.03 -18.50 -8.35
N ASN A 319 12.14 -17.37 -7.63
CA ASN A 319 11.36 -17.08 -6.45
C ASN A 319 10.24 -16.09 -6.76
N ALA A 320 8.98 -16.54 -6.63
CA ALA A 320 7.79 -15.75 -6.92
C ALA A 320 7.69 -14.47 -6.05
N ASP A 321 8.26 -14.47 -4.84
CA ASP A 321 8.24 -13.29 -3.95
C ASP A 321 9.14 -12.15 -4.45
N PHE A 322 10.07 -12.47 -5.37
CA PHE A 322 10.96 -11.51 -6.01
C PHE A 322 10.65 -11.30 -7.51
N ALA A 323 9.49 -11.75 -7.98
CA ALA A 323 9.11 -11.62 -9.40
C ALA A 323 9.18 -10.17 -9.92
N HIS A 324 8.98 -9.18 -9.04
CA HIS A 324 9.09 -7.76 -9.37
C HIS A 324 10.53 -7.32 -9.71
N TRP A 325 11.57 -8.06 -9.32
CA TRP A 325 12.95 -7.75 -9.70
C TRP A 325 13.25 -8.02 -11.19
N ARG A 326 12.36 -8.73 -11.89
CA ARG A 326 12.40 -8.88 -13.36
C ARG A 326 12.02 -7.60 -14.11
N LEU A 327 11.54 -6.59 -13.37
CA LEU A 327 11.11 -5.29 -13.94
C LEU A 327 12.25 -4.27 -14.05
N GLY A 328 13.47 -4.66 -13.68
CA GLY A 328 14.65 -3.80 -13.70
C GLY A 328 15.94 -4.57 -13.51
N GLU A 329 17.02 -3.83 -13.39
CA GLU A 329 18.36 -4.37 -13.12
C GLU A 329 18.52 -4.68 -11.63
N VAL A 330 19.12 -5.82 -11.29
CA VAL A 330 19.44 -6.19 -9.89
C VAL A 330 20.92 -6.06 -9.65
N ILE A 331 21.32 -5.37 -8.58
CA ILE A 331 22.71 -5.23 -8.15
C ILE A 331 22.90 -5.70 -6.70
N ASP A 332 24.00 -6.37 -6.45
CA ASP A 332 24.33 -7.00 -5.15
C ASP A 332 25.25 -6.14 -4.26
N ALA A 333 25.75 -5.02 -4.79
CA ALA A 333 26.65 -4.10 -4.09
C ALA A 333 26.44 -2.66 -4.53
N VAL A 334 26.70 -1.70 -3.63
CA VAL A 334 26.55 -0.26 -3.92
C VAL A 334 27.60 0.23 -4.92
N ASP A 335 28.77 -0.41 -4.98
CA ASP A 335 29.82 -0.09 -5.93
C ASP A 335 29.39 -0.29 -7.41
N ALA A 336 28.39 -1.13 -7.65
CA ALA A 336 27.79 -1.32 -8.97
C ALA A 336 26.76 -0.22 -9.34
N LEU A 337 26.33 0.61 -8.39
CA LEU A 337 25.28 1.61 -8.58
C LEU A 337 25.61 2.65 -9.67
N PRO A 338 26.82 3.23 -9.73
CA PRO A 338 27.16 4.20 -10.78
C PRO A 338 26.97 3.63 -12.19
N ALA A 339 27.49 2.43 -12.43
CA ALA A 339 27.38 1.77 -13.73
C ALA A 339 25.93 1.35 -14.06
N ALA A 340 25.14 0.94 -13.05
CA ALA A 340 23.72 0.64 -13.22
C ALA A 340 22.90 1.88 -13.59
N LEU A 341 23.19 3.04 -12.98
CA LEU A 341 22.57 4.32 -13.33
C LEU A 341 22.92 4.78 -14.76
N ASP A 342 24.17 4.57 -15.21
CA ASP A 342 24.58 4.86 -16.58
C ASP A 342 23.84 3.97 -17.59
N ARG A 343 23.67 2.68 -17.29
CA ARG A 343 22.85 1.77 -18.10
C ARG A 343 21.38 2.17 -18.10
N ALA A 344 20.83 2.58 -16.95
CA ALA A 344 19.47 3.05 -16.84
C ALA A 344 19.18 4.26 -17.74
N LEU A 345 20.15 5.16 -17.93
CA LEU A 345 20.02 6.30 -18.83
C LEU A 345 20.19 5.94 -20.31
N SER A 346 21.12 5.02 -20.64
CA SER A 346 21.44 4.65 -22.03
C SER A 346 20.46 3.63 -22.61
N ALA A 347 19.87 2.76 -21.76
CA ALA A 347 18.97 1.68 -22.17
C ALA A 347 17.59 1.80 -21.49
N ARG A 348 16.99 2.98 -21.58
CA ARG A 348 15.70 3.30 -20.88
C ARG A 348 14.56 2.34 -21.15
N GLU A 349 14.56 1.73 -22.33
CA GLU A 349 13.48 0.84 -22.80
C GLU A 349 13.74 -0.67 -22.50
N ALA A 350 14.88 -0.99 -21.90
CA ALA A 350 15.32 -2.41 -21.73
C ALA A 350 14.29 -3.32 -21.05
N PHE A 351 13.49 -2.76 -20.12
CA PHE A 351 12.48 -3.50 -19.36
C PHE A 351 11.05 -3.08 -19.67
N ARG A 352 10.82 -2.25 -20.71
CA ARG A 352 9.50 -1.71 -21.02
C ARG A 352 8.43 -2.80 -21.21
N ALA A 353 8.70 -3.77 -22.06
CA ALA A 353 7.73 -4.82 -22.36
C ALA A 353 7.34 -5.63 -21.12
N GLN A 354 8.32 -5.96 -20.27
CA GLN A 354 8.08 -6.66 -19.01
C GLN A 354 7.27 -5.80 -18.03
N GLN A 355 7.54 -4.50 -17.96
CA GLN A 355 6.82 -3.57 -17.10
C GLN A 355 5.37 -3.36 -17.56
N GLU A 356 5.14 -3.17 -18.85
CA GLU A 356 3.80 -3.03 -19.43
C GLU A 356 2.95 -4.29 -19.19
N GLU A 357 3.52 -5.47 -19.42
CA GLU A 357 2.84 -6.73 -19.17
C GLU A 357 2.55 -6.94 -17.68
N ALA A 358 3.52 -6.64 -16.81
CA ALA A 358 3.33 -6.73 -15.36
C ALA A 358 2.27 -5.75 -14.86
N PHE A 359 2.25 -4.51 -15.38
CA PHE A 359 1.23 -3.53 -15.03
C PHE A 359 -0.17 -4.00 -15.43
N ARG A 360 -0.33 -4.45 -16.67
CA ARG A 360 -1.60 -4.96 -17.20
C ARG A 360 -2.15 -6.14 -16.40
N LYS A 361 -1.29 -7.07 -15.98
CA LYS A 361 -1.69 -8.23 -15.17
C LYS A 361 -1.93 -7.90 -13.69
N THR A 362 -1.21 -6.90 -13.16
CA THR A 362 -1.32 -6.50 -11.75
C THR A 362 -2.55 -5.63 -11.51
N PHE A 363 -2.88 -4.76 -12.47
CA PHE A 363 -3.97 -3.83 -12.37
C PHE A 363 -4.93 -4.00 -13.55
N SER A 364 -6.16 -4.31 -13.24
CA SER A 364 -7.25 -4.29 -14.22
C SER A 364 -7.68 -2.85 -14.48
N VAL A 365 -6.86 -2.10 -15.23
CA VAL A 365 -7.18 -0.71 -15.59
C VAL A 365 -8.11 -0.68 -16.79
N THR A 366 -9.22 0.03 -16.66
CA THR A 366 -10.23 0.23 -17.70
C THR A 366 -10.62 1.70 -17.77
N GLN A 367 -11.50 2.08 -18.70
CA GLN A 367 -12.08 3.43 -18.74
C GLN A 367 -13.02 3.70 -17.55
N GLU A 368 -13.65 2.65 -17.02
CA GLU A 368 -14.50 2.76 -15.83
C GLU A 368 -13.62 2.81 -14.58
N PRO A 369 -13.83 3.80 -13.66
CA PRO A 369 -13.09 3.92 -12.43
C PRO A 369 -13.10 2.64 -11.58
N ALA A 370 -11.98 2.34 -10.92
CA ALA A 370 -11.86 1.17 -10.05
C ALA A 370 -12.84 1.25 -8.86
N SER A 371 -13.03 2.44 -8.31
CA SER A 371 -14.00 2.71 -7.24
C SER A 371 -15.44 2.39 -7.65
N ARG A 372 -15.83 2.73 -8.89
CA ARG A 372 -17.17 2.42 -9.41
C ARG A 372 -17.38 0.92 -9.59
N ARG A 373 -16.40 0.21 -10.15
CA ARG A 373 -16.45 -1.25 -10.27
C ARG A 373 -16.51 -1.92 -8.90
N ALA A 374 -15.78 -1.39 -7.90
CA ALA A 374 -15.81 -1.87 -6.53
C ALA A 374 -17.18 -1.65 -5.87
N ALA A 375 -17.76 -0.47 -6.03
CA ALA A 375 -19.09 -0.16 -5.50
C ALA A 375 -20.15 -1.08 -6.09
N ARG A 376 -20.17 -1.24 -7.43
CA ARG A 376 -21.08 -2.14 -8.13
C ARG A 376 -20.93 -3.59 -7.63
N ALA A 377 -19.71 -4.11 -7.56
CA ALA A 377 -19.45 -5.48 -7.08
C ALA A 377 -19.94 -5.72 -5.65
N ILE A 378 -19.84 -4.73 -4.75
CA ILE A 378 -20.40 -4.83 -3.40
C ILE A 378 -21.93 -4.91 -3.45
N VAL A 379 -22.57 -4.03 -4.20
CA VAL A 379 -24.04 -3.95 -4.29
C VAL A 379 -24.61 -5.21 -4.93
N GLU A 380 -24.07 -5.68 -6.05
CA GLU A 380 -24.49 -6.91 -6.73
C GLU A 380 -24.31 -8.15 -5.83
N HIS A 381 -23.23 -8.24 -5.06
CA HIS A 381 -22.94 -9.42 -4.23
C HIS A 381 -23.86 -9.52 -3.00
N PHE A 382 -24.26 -8.39 -2.41
CA PHE A 382 -25.03 -8.40 -1.16
C PHE A 382 -26.53 -8.10 -1.32
N GLY A 383 -27.01 -8.07 -2.54
CA GLY A 383 -28.46 -8.07 -2.83
C GLY A 383 -29.07 -6.69 -2.94
N GLY A 384 -28.33 -5.76 -3.50
CA GLY A 384 -28.92 -4.53 -4.00
C GLY A 384 -29.45 -4.71 -5.42
N ASP A 385 -30.68 -4.29 -5.66
CA ASP A 385 -31.13 -4.04 -7.04
C ASP A 385 -30.29 -2.92 -7.65
N GLU A 386 -30.14 -2.92 -8.99
CA GLU A 386 -29.42 -1.89 -9.73
C GLU A 386 -29.93 -0.47 -9.38
N PRO A 387 -29.09 0.58 -9.58
CA PRO A 387 -29.40 1.95 -9.21
C PRO A 387 -30.59 2.55 -9.94
#